data_c3ce98e5af233294685bbf8e2f2fa9b0
#
_entry.id   c3ce98e5af233294685bbf8e2f2fa9b0
#
_cell.length_a   1.000
_cell.length_b   1.000
_cell.length_c   1.000
_cell.angle_alpha   90.00
_cell.angle_beta   90.00
_cell.angle_gamma   90.00
#
_symmetry.space_group_name_H-M   'P 1'
#
loop_
_entity.id
_entity.type
_entity.pdbx_description
1 polymer ?
#
loop_
_entity_poly.entity_id
_entity_poly.type
_entity_poly.pdbx_seq_one_letter_code
_entity_poly.pdbx_strand_id
1 'polypeptide(L)'
;MKRWWALMGLGVAVTMGPAPSLADEPMVRGTTSTFRASPTAASIAALVKSDGYYRIPYADGTKVKVNRNHDAHTPRGRYDMVGTGGSKPYRIVAAAPGRIVALEDSFSAKQDSATASQCNNNYVWIEHPNGEWSKYSHMQKSSTTVKAKLKVGDSVTAGQYLGDEGSVGCASGDHLHFEIGQPRASDPITSVGGFLRDNADSNRNRLARICGVSGGAFQSGETYQARSVPAMLTPGSKEVARHGLPIRDYQCLYDQARTANYDPVLLDMFDVGGETYVNAVFRPKTSGAVRAFHGLTAARYQAEFDKAKADGYRPVIIESYLDGGVRYAAVFKQTSGVPYSAYHGRTVAQHDERVADLKAKGYVPVSVSVVSDGGRKYTALWEKRSVGWELKSQLTPAQYQTLYDSNKAAGRHVAFLNGYEHAGNPYIAAIFTSSTPAGGKQRHGMTGAKYQTEWSSAMGSGLSTRTVTGYATGNTRTYAASWR
;
A
#
# COMPACT_ATOMS: atom_id res chain seq x y z
N MET A 1 -9.23 -66.18 32.12
CA MET A 1 -10.69 -66.34 31.90
C MET A 1 -11.41 -65.06 32.22
N LYS A 2 -12.37 -64.63 31.36
CA LYS A 2 -13.33 -63.53 31.42
C LYS A 2 -12.86 -62.24 30.77
N ARG A 3 -13.17 -62.06 29.56
CA ARG A 3 -14.28 -61.63 28.70
C ARG A 3 -14.49 -60.13 28.74
N TRP A 4 -14.16 -59.53 27.59
CA TRP A 4 -14.38 -58.19 27.12
C TRP A 4 -15.86 -57.97 26.78
N TRP A 5 -16.37 -56.77 27.07
CA TRP A 5 -17.54 -56.18 26.40
C TRP A 5 -17.13 -54.84 25.81
N ALA A 6 -17.18 -54.77 24.49
CA ALA A 6 -17.03 -53.54 23.74
C ALA A 6 -18.40 -52.86 23.63
N LEU A 7 -18.48 -51.61 24.01
CA LEU A 7 -19.58 -50.73 23.66
C LEU A 7 -19.14 -49.90 22.43
N MET A 8 -19.77 -50.16 21.28
CA MET A 8 -19.70 -49.28 20.10
C MET A 8 -20.55 -48.04 20.37
N GLY A 9 -19.91 -46.92 20.53
CA GLY A 9 -20.55 -45.59 20.44
C GLY A 9 -20.50 -45.14 18.98
N LEU A 10 -21.66 -45.01 18.32
CA LEU A 10 -21.78 -44.34 17.04
C LEU A 10 -21.47 -42.85 17.26
N GLY A 11 -20.29 -42.46 16.90
CA GLY A 11 -19.93 -41.02 16.74
C GLY A 11 -20.45 -40.52 15.39
N VAL A 12 -21.50 -39.72 15.42
CA VAL A 12 -21.89 -38.93 14.27
C VAL A 12 -20.78 -37.88 14.03
N ALA A 13 -19.98 -38.13 13.00
CA ALA A 13 -19.02 -37.13 12.54
C ALA A 13 -19.80 -35.99 11.86
N VAL A 14 -20.04 -34.92 12.60
CA VAL A 14 -20.42 -33.63 12.01
C VAL A 14 -19.19 -33.12 11.31
N THR A 15 -19.13 -33.25 10.01
CA THR A 15 -18.16 -32.54 9.18
C THR A 15 -18.50 -31.06 9.25
N MET A 16 -17.86 -30.35 10.13
CA MET A 16 -17.79 -28.88 10.05
C MET A 16 -17.03 -28.56 8.77
N GLY A 17 -17.74 -28.07 7.77
CA GLY A 17 -17.14 -27.42 6.62
C GLY A 17 -16.25 -26.28 7.10
N PRO A 18 -15.20 -25.92 6.35
CA PRO A 18 -14.34 -24.81 6.74
C PRO A 18 -15.20 -23.56 6.92
N ALA A 19 -15.10 -22.92 8.08
CA ALA A 19 -15.70 -21.62 8.32
C ALA A 19 -15.23 -20.68 7.21
N PRO A 20 -16.12 -19.85 6.63
CA PRO A 20 -15.70 -18.90 5.63
C PRO A 20 -14.60 -18.04 6.25
N SER A 21 -13.43 -17.99 5.62
CA SER A 21 -12.37 -17.08 6.01
C SER A 21 -12.96 -15.67 5.88
N LEU A 22 -13.13 -14.98 6.99
CA LEU A 22 -13.44 -13.56 6.98
C LEU A 22 -12.30 -12.91 6.22
N ALA A 23 -12.57 -12.52 4.98
CA ALA A 23 -11.61 -11.80 4.18
C ALA A 23 -11.23 -10.53 4.94
N ASP A 24 -9.93 -10.32 5.13
CA ASP A 24 -9.40 -9.08 5.70
C ASP A 24 -9.99 -7.92 4.88
N GLU A 25 -10.75 -7.04 5.53
CA GLU A 25 -11.30 -5.88 4.84
C GLU A 25 -10.14 -4.98 4.35
N PRO A 26 -10.20 -4.46 3.12
CA PRO A 26 -9.17 -3.57 2.61
C PRO A 26 -9.11 -2.29 3.45
N MET A 27 -7.93 -1.66 3.50
CA MET A 27 -7.80 -0.34 4.10
C MET A 27 -8.71 0.65 3.35
N VAL A 28 -9.56 1.37 4.07
CA VAL A 28 -10.53 2.30 3.49
C VAL A 28 -10.00 3.74 3.61
N ARG A 29 -9.93 4.43 2.49
CA ARG A 29 -9.72 5.88 2.49
C ARG A 29 -11.02 6.57 2.88
N GLY A 30 -11.01 7.45 3.85
CA GLY A 30 -12.20 8.12 4.40
C GLY A 30 -12.86 9.16 3.51
N THR A 31 -12.91 8.95 2.20
CA THR A 31 -13.66 9.81 1.26
C THR A 31 -15.04 9.23 1.02
N THR A 32 -16.06 10.05 1.16
CA THR A 32 -17.44 9.72 0.83
C THR A 32 -17.59 9.53 -0.68
N SER A 33 -17.44 8.30 -1.17
CA SER A 33 -17.97 7.89 -2.46
C SER A 33 -19.27 7.16 -2.21
N THR A 34 -20.38 7.84 -2.47
CA THR A 34 -21.70 7.21 -2.51
C THR A 34 -21.76 6.33 -3.76
N PHE A 35 -21.53 5.02 -3.60
CA PHE A 35 -21.85 4.07 -4.63
C PHE A 35 -23.38 3.97 -4.77
N ARG A 36 -23.93 4.49 -5.87
CA ARG A 36 -25.24 4.07 -6.35
C ARG A 36 -25.11 2.67 -6.93
N ALA A 37 -25.74 1.71 -6.30
CA ALA A 37 -25.97 0.39 -6.89
C ALA A 37 -26.92 0.55 -8.07
N SER A 38 -26.48 0.15 -9.27
CA SER A 38 -27.36 -0.07 -10.42
C SER A 38 -27.84 -1.52 -10.46
N PRO A 39 -29.07 -1.80 -10.94
CA PRO A 39 -29.73 -3.07 -10.73
C PRO A 39 -29.33 -4.15 -11.71
N THR A 40 -29.28 -5.38 -11.18
CA THR A 40 -29.49 -6.69 -11.82
C THR A 40 -29.09 -6.86 -13.29
N ALA A 41 -27.86 -7.38 -13.49
CA ALA A 41 -27.54 -8.24 -14.61
C ALA A 41 -27.16 -9.62 -14.06
N ALA A 42 -27.55 -10.69 -14.76
CA ALA A 42 -27.19 -12.07 -14.45
C ALA A 42 -25.72 -12.15 -14.02
N SER A 43 -25.38 -12.99 -13.04
CA SER A 43 -24.06 -13.11 -12.46
C SER A 43 -23.01 -13.45 -13.52
N ILE A 44 -22.49 -12.44 -14.21
CA ILE A 44 -21.27 -12.57 -14.99
C ILE A 44 -20.18 -12.82 -13.95
N ALA A 45 -19.52 -13.97 -14.04
CA ALA A 45 -18.42 -14.30 -13.13
C ALA A 45 -17.46 -13.12 -13.02
N ALA A 46 -17.16 -12.68 -11.81
CA ALA A 46 -16.25 -11.57 -11.59
C ALA A 46 -14.87 -11.96 -12.10
N LEU A 47 -14.21 -11.05 -12.82
CA LEU A 47 -12.81 -11.27 -13.23
C LEU A 47 -11.94 -11.53 -12.01
N VAL A 48 -11.05 -12.50 -12.10
CA VAL A 48 -10.03 -12.74 -11.09
C VAL A 48 -9.11 -11.52 -11.04
N LYS A 49 -8.86 -10.99 -9.86
CA LYS A 49 -7.92 -9.87 -9.68
C LYS A 49 -6.49 -10.33 -9.97
N SER A 50 -5.68 -9.44 -10.51
CA SER A 50 -4.25 -9.70 -10.65
C SER A 50 -3.60 -9.92 -9.28
N ASP A 51 -2.59 -10.78 -9.20
CA ASP A 51 -1.76 -10.94 -8.01
C ASP A 51 -0.77 -9.79 -7.88
N GLY A 52 -0.31 -9.26 -9.03
CA GLY A 52 0.57 -8.11 -9.10
C GLY A 52 -0.16 -6.76 -8.98
N TYR A 53 0.63 -5.73 -8.70
CA TYR A 53 0.21 -4.33 -8.68
C TYR A 53 0.97 -3.57 -9.75
N TYR A 54 0.26 -2.82 -10.54
CA TYR A 54 0.76 -2.19 -11.76
C TYR A 54 0.60 -0.67 -11.66
N ARG A 55 1.53 0.07 -12.26
CA ARG A 55 1.35 1.50 -12.47
C ARG A 55 0.54 1.76 -13.75
N ILE A 56 0.05 2.99 -13.91
CA ILE A 56 -0.48 3.46 -15.18
C ILE A 56 0.64 3.41 -16.22
N PRO A 57 0.46 2.73 -17.38
CA PRO A 57 1.52 2.41 -18.32
C PRO A 57 1.92 3.58 -19.25
N TYR A 58 1.92 4.80 -18.73
CA TYR A 58 2.35 6.02 -19.41
C TYR A 58 3.47 6.71 -18.62
N ALA A 59 4.26 7.53 -19.33
CA ALA A 59 5.30 8.34 -18.69
C ALA A 59 4.71 9.24 -17.59
N ASP A 60 5.51 9.49 -16.55
CA ASP A 60 5.09 10.29 -15.40
C ASP A 60 4.59 11.68 -15.83
N GLY A 61 3.51 12.14 -15.24
CA GLY A 61 2.86 13.40 -15.55
C GLY A 61 1.81 13.33 -16.69
N THR A 62 1.79 12.25 -17.50
CA THR A 62 0.80 12.10 -18.55
C THR A 62 -0.60 11.95 -17.94
N LYS A 63 -1.56 12.76 -18.41
CA LYS A 63 -2.99 12.53 -18.16
C LYS A 63 -3.48 11.43 -19.11
N VAL A 64 -4.16 10.43 -18.57
CA VAL A 64 -4.59 9.24 -19.31
C VAL A 64 -6.09 9.06 -19.15
N LYS A 65 -6.83 9.19 -20.25
CA LYS A 65 -8.27 8.92 -20.28
C LYS A 65 -8.49 7.45 -20.60
N VAL A 66 -9.32 6.79 -19.82
CA VAL A 66 -9.73 5.39 -20.05
C VAL A 66 -10.99 5.40 -20.90
N ASN A 67 -10.88 4.99 -22.18
CA ASN A 67 -12.03 4.91 -23.08
C ASN A 67 -12.87 3.68 -22.80
N ARG A 68 -12.23 2.53 -22.57
CA ARG A 68 -12.87 1.27 -22.17
C ARG A 68 -12.13 0.63 -21.02
N ASN A 69 -12.85 0.30 -19.97
CA ASN A 69 -12.30 -0.44 -18.83
C ASN A 69 -12.48 -1.96 -19.03
N HIS A 70 -12.06 -2.73 -18.02
CA HIS A 70 -12.10 -4.19 -18.02
C HIS A 70 -13.50 -4.81 -18.25
N ASP A 71 -14.59 -4.08 -18.01
CA ASP A 71 -15.96 -4.56 -18.24
C ASP A 71 -16.53 -4.09 -19.60
N ALA A 72 -16.08 -2.94 -20.07
CA ALA A 72 -16.55 -2.35 -21.33
C ALA A 72 -15.80 -2.85 -22.58
N HIS A 73 -14.68 -3.53 -22.40
CA HIS A 73 -13.93 -4.15 -23.49
C HIS A 73 -14.42 -5.59 -23.75
N THR A 74 -14.37 -6.04 -25.00
CA THR A 74 -14.67 -7.43 -25.39
C THR A 74 -13.45 -8.04 -26.08
N PRO A 75 -12.87 -9.14 -25.56
CA PRO A 75 -13.15 -9.80 -24.28
C PRO A 75 -12.88 -8.91 -23.06
N ARG A 76 -13.50 -9.25 -21.92
CA ARG A 76 -13.30 -8.52 -20.66
C ARG A 76 -11.87 -8.66 -20.12
N GLY A 77 -11.48 -7.76 -19.20
CA GLY A 77 -10.15 -7.76 -18.58
C GLY A 77 -9.10 -7.00 -19.37
N ARG A 78 -9.50 -6.20 -20.36
CA ARG A 78 -8.67 -5.37 -21.22
C ARG A 78 -9.06 -3.90 -21.09
N TYR A 79 -8.15 -3.01 -21.46
CA TYR A 79 -8.32 -1.57 -21.31
C TYR A 79 -7.86 -0.84 -22.56
N ASP A 80 -8.68 0.09 -23.06
CA ASP A 80 -8.28 1.06 -24.08
C ASP A 80 -8.10 2.42 -23.42
N MET A 81 -6.90 2.96 -23.52
CA MET A 81 -6.49 4.20 -22.86
C MET A 81 -5.81 5.14 -23.83
N VAL A 82 -5.99 6.44 -23.66
CA VAL A 82 -5.36 7.47 -24.50
C VAL A 82 -4.70 8.53 -23.64
N GLY A 83 -3.47 8.88 -24.00
CA GLY A 83 -2.78 10.05 -23.44
C GLY A 83 -3.52 11.34 -23.82
N THR A 84 -3.65 12.29 -22.87
CA THR A 84 -4.31 13.58 -23.07
C THR A 84 -3.49 14.71 -22.46
N GLY A 85 -3.63 15.92 -23.01
CA GLY A 85 -2.95 17.12 -22.48
C GLY A 85 -1.44 17.02 -22.59
N GLY A 86 -0.85 17.52 -23.64
CA GLY A 86 0.58 17.47 -23.90
C GLY A 86 0.90 17.17 -25.37
N SER A 87 2.15 16.89 -25.65
CA SER A 87 2.62 16.64 -27.02
C SER A 87 2.56 15.14 -27.35
N LYS A 88 1.99 14.81 -28.49
CA LYS A 88 2.04 13.48 -29.09
C LYS A 88 3.40 13.22 -29.75
N PRO A 89 3.85 11.96 -29.88
CA PRO A 89 3.20 10.75 -29.34
C PRO A 89 3.43 10.62 -27.83
N TYR A 90 2.45 10.04 -27.14
CA TYR A 90 2.60 9.77 -25.71
C TYR A 90 3.48 8.55 -25.48
N ARG A 91 4.34 8.65 -24.50
CA ARG A 91 5.31 7.60 -24.18
C ARG A 91 4.67 6.50 -23.32
N ILE A 92 4.74 5.28 -23.82
CA ILE A 92 4.31 4.07 -23.11
C ILE A 92 5.48 3.54 -22.29
N VAL A 93 5.20 3.12 -21.07
CA VAL A 93 6.21 2.60 -20.14
C VAL A 93 5.76 1.28 -19.52
N ALA A 94 6.71 0.48 -19.04
CA ALA A 94 6.43 -0.78 -18.35
C ALA A 94 5.62 -0.53 -17.06
N ALA A 95 4.49 -1.22 -16.91
CA ALA A 95 3.60 -1.08 -15.77
C ALA A 95 4.18 -1.71 -14.49
N ALA A 96 5.09 -2.68 -14.63
CA ALA A 96 5.81 -3.34 -13.55
C ALA A 96 7.15 -3.86 -14.06
N PRO A 97 8.12 -4.22 -13.20
CA PRO A 97 9.36 -4.84 -13.62
C PRO A 97 9.11 -6.25 -14.17
N GLY A 98 9.90 -6.67 -15.15
CA GLY A 98 9.76 -7.99 -15.76
C GLY A 98 10.75 -8.21 -16.89
N ARG A 99 10.50 -9.23 -17.72
CA ARG A 99 11.29 -9.61 -18.90
C ARG A 99 10.40 -9.58 -20.14
N ILE A 100 10.86 -8.98 -21.21
CA ILE A 100 10.17 -9.00 -22.51
C ILE A 100 10.18 -10.44 -23.05
N VAL A 101 9.01 -11.01 -23.25
CA VAL A 101 8.84 -12.39 -23.72
C VAL A 101 8.36 -12.48 -25.16
N ALA A 102 7.72 -11.42 -25.67
CA ALA A 102 7.33 -11.30 -27.06
C ALA A 102 7.25 -9.83 -27.48
N LEU A 103 7.54 -9.57 -28.73
CA LEU A 103 7.56 -8.23 -29.30
C LEU A 103 7.31 -8.30 -30.80
N GLU A 104 6.49 -7.38 -31.30
CA GLU A 104 6.33 -7.07 -32.73
C GLU A 104 6.32 -5.55 -32.88
N ASP A 105 7.09 -5.01 -33.84
CA ASP A 105 7.31 -3.56 -33.98
C ASP A 105 7.48 -3.11 -35.43
N SER A 106 7.17 -4.00 -36.39
CA SER A 106 7.45 -3.79 -37.80
C SER A 106 6.31 -3.15 -38.60
N PHE A 107 5.08 -3.26 -38.11
CA PHE A 107 3.92 -2.78 -38.83
C PHE A 107 3.73 -1.26 -38.68
N SER A 108 3.18 -0.63 -39.76
CA SER A 108 2.95 0.82 -39.80
C SER A 108 1.47 1.19 -40.05
N ALA A 109 0.67 0.24 -40.51
CA ALA A 109 -0.69 0.51 -40.96
C ALA A 109 -1.72 0.39 -39.86
N LYS A 110 -2.63 1.37 -39.78
CA LYS A 110 -3.91 1.24 -39.15
C LYS A 110 -4.81 0.39 -40.05
N GLN A 111 -5.55 -0.53 -39.47
CA GLN A 111 -6.50 -1.38 -40.19
C GLN A 111 -7.92 -1.14 -39.64
N ASP A 112 -8.92 -1.25 -40.53
CA ASP A 112 -10.30 -1.25 -40.11
C ASP A 112 -10.65 -2.61 -39.50
N SER A 113 -11.01 -2.63 -38.23
CA SER A 113 -11.35 -3.87 -37.50
C SER A 113 -12.61 -4.55 -38.03
N ALA A 114 -13.49 -3.83 -38.75
CA ALA A 114 -14.70 -4.39 -39.34
C ALA A 114 -14.42 -5.16 -40.63
N THR A 115 -13.32 -4.84 -41.32
CA THR A 115 -12.98 -5.42 -42.63
C THR A 115 -11.71 -6.27 -42.61
N ALA A 116 -10.84 -6.12 -41.60
CA ALA A 116 -9.60 -6.86 -41.52
C ALA A 116 -9.84 -8.30 -41.04
N SER A 117 -9.42 -9.27 -41.85
CA SER A 117 -9.40 -10.70 -41.45
C SER A 117 -8.33 -10.98 -40.40
N GLN A 118 -7.31 -10.13 -40.32
CA GLN A 118 -6.19 -10.20 -39.39
C GLN A 118 -5.74 -8.80 -38.95
N CYS A 119 -5.48 -8.65 -37.67
CA CYS A 119 -4.93 -7.43 -37.10
C CYS A 119 -3.39 -7.53 -37.00
N ASN A 120 -2.68 -7.02 -37.99
CA ASN A 120 -1.22 -6.86 -37.90
C ASN A 120 -0.88 -5.74 -36.93
N ASN A 121 -0.50 -6.09 -35.74
CA ASN A 121 -0.40 -5.18 -34.61
C ASN A 121 1.02 -5.14 -34.03
N ASN A 122 1.47 -3.96 -33.64
CA ASN A 122 2.67 -3.83 -32.83
C ASN A 122 2.34 -4.01 -31.36
N TYR A 123 3.16 -4.81 -30.67
CA TYR A 123 2.94 -5.12 -29.26
C TYR A 123 4.22 -5.46 -28.51
N VAL A 124 4.17 -5.32 -27.20
CA VAL A 124 5.16 -5.84 -26.25
C VAL A 124 4.41 -6.66 -25.19
N TRP A 125 4.91 -7.86 -24.91
CA TRP A 125 4.52 -8.67 -23.77
C TRP A 125 5.66 -8.72 -22.75
N ILE A 126 5.34 -8.45 -21.47
CA ILE A 126 6.30 -8.51 -20.37
C ILE A 126 5.82 -9.56 -19.36
N GLU A 127 6.67 -10.57 -19.09
CA GLU A 127 6.49 -11.53 -18.01
C GLU A 127 7.01 -10.92 -16.70
N HIS A 128 6.18 -10.96 -15.67
CA HIS A 128 6.49 -10.46 -14.33
C HIS A 128 6.91 -11.59 -13.39
N PRO A 129 7.64 -11.30 -12.28
CA PRO A 129 8.09 -12.31 -11.32
C PRO A 129 6.99 -13.16 -10.68
N ASN A 130 5.74 -12.68 -10.67
CA ASN A 130 4.56 -13.40 -10.18
C ASN A 130 3.92 -14.34 -11.23
N GLY A 131 4.51 -14.44 -12.43
CA GLY A 131 4.00 -15.26 -13.53
C GLY A 131 2.88 -14.61 -14.35
N GLU A 132 2.40 -13.44 -13.98
CA GLU A 132 1.47 -12.66 -14.81
C GLU A 132 2.22 -11.96 -15.94
N TRP A 133 1.54 -11.70 -17.03
CA TRP A 133 2.06 -10.97 -18.17
C TRP A 133 1.28 -9.68 -18.42
N SER A 134 1.96 -8.59 -18.74
CA SER A 134 1.33 -7.36 -19.22
C SER A 134 1.56 -7.18 -20.72
N LYS A 135 0.50 -6.73 -21.41
CA LYS A 135 0.52 -6.42 -22.84
C LYS A 135 0.35 -4.92 -23.09
N TYR A 136 1.09 -4.45 -24.07
CA TYR A 136 1.04 -3.09 -24.58
C TYR A 136 0.91 -3.19 -26.10
N SER A 137 -0.16 -2.68 -26.71
CA SER A 137 -0.32 -2.77 -28.15
C SER A 137 -0.85 -1.51 -28.82
N HIS A 138 -0.93 -1.53 -30.17
CA HIS A 138 -1.17 -0.42 -31.07
C HIS A 138 -0.04 0.61 -31.13
N MET A 139 1.16 0.24 -30.66
CA MET A 139 2.32 1.12 -30.60
C MET A 139 2.83 1.50 -31.99
N GLN A 140 3.49 2.66 -32.10
CA GLN A 140 4.08 3.11 -33.36
C GLN A 140 5.17 2.17 -33.83
N LYS A 141 5.31 2.04 -35.17
CA LYS A 141 6.39 1.29 -35.81
C LYS A 141 7.76 1.74 -35.29
N SER A 142 8.62 0.76 -35.05
CA SER A 142 10.02 0.96 -34.64
C SER A 142 10.18 1.79 -33.32
N SER A 143 9.11 1.99 -32.57
CA SER A 143 9.19 2.74 -31.31
C SER A 143 9.82 1.92 -30.18
N THR A 144 9.71 0.60 -30.25
CA THR A 144 10.27 -0.31 -29.25
C THR A 144 11.68 -0.74 -29.62
N THR A 145 11.89 -1.24 -30.84
CA THR A 145 13.19 -1.80 -31.25
C THR A 145 14.22 -0.72 -31.54
N VAL A 146 13.83 0.38 -32.20
CA VAL A 146 14.74 1.44 -32.60
C VAL A 146 14.84 2.55 -31.58
N LYS A 147 13.71 3.13 -31.16
CA LYS A 147 13.71 4.26 -30.19
C LYS A 147 14.02 3.80 -28.76
N ALA A 148 13.33 2.78 -28.24
CA ALA A 148 13.58 2.26 -26.90
C ALA A 148 14.78 1.29 -26.84
N LYS A 149 15.25 0.78 -27.99
CA LYS A 149 16.36 -0.17 -28.13
C LYS A 149 16.16 -1.46 -27.33
N LEU A 150 14.92 -1.96 -27.34
CA LEU A 150 14.52 -3.15 -26.60
C LEU A 150 14.33 -4.34 -27.55
N LYS A 151 14.56 -5.53 -27.03
CA LYS A 151 14.37 -6.81 -27.72
C LYS A 151 13.80 -7.86 -26.77
N VAL A 152 13.33 -8.97 -27.33
CA VAL A 152 12.91 -10.14 -26.55
C VAL A 152 14.08 -10.63 -25.71
N GLY A 153 13.81 -10.94 -24.45
CA GLY A 153 14.78 -11.35 -23.44
C GLY A 153 15.28 -10.22 -22.54
N ASP A 154 15.10 -8.96 -22.91
CA ASP A 154 15.54 -7.83 -22.08
C ASP A 154 14.72 -7.71 -20.81
N SER A 155 15.40 -7.41 -19.70
CA SER A 155 14.77 -7.04 -18.44
C SER A 155 14.40 -5.57 -18.46
N VAL A 156 13.21 -5.24 -17.95
CA VAL A 156 12.70 -3.87 -17.82
C VAL A 156 12.33 -3.56 -16.38
N THR A 157 12.46 -2.30 -16.00
CA THR A 157 12.01 -1.79 -14.71
C THR A 157 10.67 -1.08 -14.86
N ALA A 158 9.89 -0.97 -13.76
CA ALA A 158 8.66 -0.18 -13.77
C ALA A 158 8.94 1.28 -14.20
N GLY A 159 8.15 1.79 -15.14
CA GLY A 159 8.36 3.14 -15.69
C GLY A 159 9.40 3.23 -16.82
N GLN A 160 10.07 2.15 -17.17
CA GLN A 160 10.99 2.13 -18.31
C GLN A 160 10.23 2.33 -19.61
N TYR A 161 10.74 3.21 -20.47
CA TYR A 161 10.18 3.49 -21.79
C TYR A 161 10.17 2.23 -22.68
N LEU A 162 9.00 1.92 -23.23
CA LEU A 162 8.77 0.76 -24.11
C LEU A 162 8.58 1.18 -25.56
N GLY A 163 7.99 2.35 -25.82
CA GLY A 163 7.67 2.84 -27.15
C GLY A 163 6.59 3.92 -27.09
N ASP A 164 6.08 4.29 -28.24
CA ASP A 164 5.14 5.40 -28.42
C ASP A 164 3.71 4.90 -28.68
N GLU A 165 2.72 5.57 -28.09
CA GLU A 165 1.29 5.37 -28.39
C GLU A 165 1.05 5.58 -29.89
N GLY A 166 0.21 4.71 -30.47
CA GLY A 166 -0.13 4.78 -31.87
C GLY A 166 -1.49 4.17 -32.17
N SER A 167 -1.69 3.80 -33.43
CA SER A 167 -2.91 3.20 -33.94
C SER A 167 -2.65 2.05 -34.92
N VAL A 168 -1.52 1.36 -34.76
CA VAL A 168 -1.15 0.25 -35.65
C VAL A 168 -2.06 -0.96 -35.38
N GLY A 169 -2.50 -1.61 -36.45
CA GLY A 169 -3.45 -2.74 -36.39
C GLY A 169 -4.90 -2.30 -36.35
N CYS A 170 -5.78 -3.16 -35.84
CA CYS A 170 -7.22 -2.90 -35.75
C CYS A 170 -7.51 -1.92 -34.60
N ALA A 171 -7.29 -0.64 -34.86
CA ALA A 171 -7.47 0.44 -33.90
C ALA A 171 -8.36 1.53 -34.46
N SER A 172 -9.30 2.07 -33.68
CA SER A 172 -10.17 3.18 -34.11
C SER A 172 -9.41 4.51 -34.21
N GLY A 173 -8.34 4.68 -33.44
CA GLY A 173 -7.47 5.86 -33.39
C GLY A 173 -6.28 5.60 -32.48
N ASP A 174 -5.44 6.62 -32.25
CA ASP A 174 -4.31 6.49 -31.33
C ASP A 174 -4.81 6.15 -29.94
N HIS A 175 -4.35 5.03 -29.38
CA HIS A 175 -4.58 4.60 -28.02
C HIS A 175 -3.62 3.48 -27.64
N LEU A 176 -3.48 3.24 -26.35
CA LEU A 176 -2.85 2.05 -25.81
C LEU A 176 -3.94 1.03 -25.49
N HIS A 177 -3.86 -0.16 -26.10
CA HIS A 177 -4.54 -1.33 -25.59
C HIS A 177 -3.64 -2.00 -24.55
N PHE A 178 -4.14 -2.15 -23.33
CA PHE A 178 -3.42 -2.71 -22.18
C PHE A 178 -4.20 -3.86 -21.57
N GLU A 179 -3.51 -4.92 -21.19
CA GLU A 179 -4.09 -6.04 -20.46
C GLU A 179 -3.10 -6.72 -19.52
N ILE A 180 -3.62 -7.35 -18.48
CA ILE A 180 -2.87 -8.29 -17.63
C ILE A 180 -3.46 -9.68 -17.86
N GLY A 181 -2.61 -10.64 -18.15
CA GLY A 181 -2.99 -12.02 -18.39
C GLY A 181 -2.20 -13.00 -17.55
N GLN A 182 -2.78 -14.18 -17.30
CA GLN A 182 -2.10 -15.32 -16.70
C GLN A 182 -1.97 -16.43 -17.76
N PRO A 183 -0.85 -16.47 -18.51
CA PRO A 183 -0.68 -17.50 -19.53
C PRO A 183 -0.51 -18.88 -18.91
N ARG A 184 -0.86 -19.92 -19.68
CA ARG A 184 -0.47 -21.30 -19.37
C ARG A 184 0.86 -21.60 -20.06
N ALA A 185 1.64 -22.52 -19.52
CA ALA A 185 2.97 -22.86 -20.04
C ALA A 185 2.96 -23.29 -21.53
N SER A 186 1.82 -23.75 -22.05
CA SER A 186 1.64 -24.22 -23.44
C SER A 186 1.01 -23.18 -24.37
N ASP A 187 0.76 -21.95 -23.89
CA ASP A 187 0.06 -20.96 -24.70
C ASP A 187 0.99 -20.26 -25.68
N PRO A 188 0.82 -20.44 -27.00
CA PRO A 188 1.50 -19.60 -27.95
C PRO A 188 0.83 -18.24 -28.03
N ILE A 189 1.64 -17.18 -28.18
CA ILE A 189 1.16 -15.87 -28.62
C ILE A 189 0.78 -16.00 -30.10
N THR A 190 -0.42 -15.53 -30.46
CA THR A 190 -0.83 -15.53 -31.86
C THR A 190 0.04 -14.56 -32.65
N SER A 191 0.38 -14.91 -33.89
CA SER A 191 1.08 -14.04 -34.83
C SER A 191 0.25 -12.80 -35.23
N VAL A 192 -1.06 -12.88 -35.04
CA VAL A 192 -2.03 -11.81 -35.35
C VAL A 192 -2.43 -11.09 -34.08
N GLY A 193 -2.18 -9.80 -34.02
CA GLY A 193 -2.55 -8.96 -32.89
C GLY A 193 -1.83 -9.23 -31.56
N GLY A 194 -0.96 -10.26 -31.51
CA GLY A 194 -0.19 -10.59 -30.29
C GLY A 194 -1.02 -11.03 -29.10
N PHE A 195 -2.21 -11.57 -29.29
CA PHE A 195 -3.05 -12.07 -28.21
C PHE A 195 -2.65 -13.48 -27.79
N LEU A 196 -2.86 -13.82 -26.54
CA LEU A 196 -2.84 -15.21 -26.11
C LEU A 196 -3.93 -15.99 -26.86
N ARG A 197 -3.64 -17.21 -27.28
CA ARG A 197 -4.47 -17.96 -28.24
C ARG A 197 -5.90 -18.22 -27.77
N ASP A 198 -6.15 -18.13 -26.52
CA ASP A 198 -7.47 -18.40 -25.93
C ASP A 198 -8.25 -17.11 -25.72
N ASN A 199 -8.69 -16.53 -26.83
CA ASN A 199 -9.47 -15.29 -26.81
C ASN A 199 -10.92 -15.49 -26.32
N ALA A 200 -11.41 -16.71 -26.30
CA ALA A 200 -12.78 -17.03 -25.85
C ALA A 200 -12.87 -17.20 -24.34
N ASP A 201 -11.75 -17.45 -23.67
CA ASP A 201 -11.71 -17.68 -22.23
C ASP A 201 -11.23 -16.44 -21.49
N SER A 202 -12.19 -15.65 -20.98
CA SER A 202 -11.94 -14.50 -20.11
C SER A 202 -11.21 -14.87 -18.81
N ASN A 203 -11.02 -16.16 -18.50
CA ASN A 203 -10.35 -16.62 -17.28
C ASN A 203 -8.84 -16.35 -17.27
N ARG A 204 -8.23 -16.03 -18.42
CA ARG A 204 -6.81 -15.67 -18.49
C ARG A 204 -6.55 -14.20 -18.26
N ASN A 205 -7.48 -13.35 -18.64
CA ASN A 205 -7.39 -11.94 -18.35
C ASN A 205 -7.67 -11.70 -16.88
N ARG A 206 -6.97 -10.75 -16.30
CA ARG A 206 -7.09 -10.36 -14.90
C ARG A 206 -7.68 -8.97 -14.78
N LEU A 207 -8.44 -8.73 -13.73
CA LEU A 207 -8.75 -7.38 -13.28
C LEU A 207 -7.46 -6.78 -12.73
N ALA A 208 -6.82 -5.92 -13.51
CA ALA A 208 -5.55 -5.31 -13.11
C ALA A 208 -5.72 -4.48 -11.83
N ARG A 209 -4.84 -4.67 -10.85
CA ARG A 209 -4.73 -3.80 -9.68
C ARG A 209 -3.80 -2.66 -10.00
N ILE A 210 -4.37 -1.45 -10.14
CA ILE A 210 -3.61 -0.27 -10.56
C ILE A 210 -3.31 0.62 -9.36
N CYS A 211 -2.05 0.80 -9.06
CA CYS A 211 -1.58 1.71 -8.01
C CYS A 211 -1.96 3.15 -8.32
N GLY A 212 -2.46 3.86 -7.30
CA GLY A 212 -2.83 5.26 -7.44
C GLY A 212 -4.19 5.52 -8.07
N VAL A 213 -4.94 4.46 -8.36
CA VAL A 213 -6.33 4.51 -8.78
C VAL A 213 -7.22 4.08 -7.61
N SER A 214 -8.22 4.88 -7.27
CA SER A 214 -9.16 4.57 -6.19
C SER A 214 -9.87 3.23 -6.47
N GLY A 215 -9.88 2.32 -5.50
CA GLY A 215 -10.40 0.97 -5.67
C GLY A 215 -9.52 0.04 -6.53
N GLY A 216 -8.36 0.52 -6.97
CA GLY A 216 -7.36 -0.28 -7.71
C GLY A 216 -7.73 -0.61 -9.15
N ALA A 217 -8.88 -0.14 -9.69
CA ALA A 217 -9.32 -0.46 -11.04
C ALA A 217 -9.75 0.79 -11.82
N PHE A 218 -9.38 0.84 -13.09
CA PHE A 218 -9.78 1.91 -14.00
C PHE A 218 -11.30 1.93 -14.24
N GLN A 219 -11.86 3.13 -14.37
CA GLN A 219 -13.25 3.36 -14.74
C GLN A 219 -13.33 3.99 -16.13
N SER A 220 -14.27 3.53 -16.97
CA SER A 220 -14.50 4.11 -18.31
C SER A 220 -14.91 5.58 -18.20
N GLY A 221 -14.36 6.42 -19.06
CA GLY A 221 -14.60 7.87 -19.09
C GLY A 221 -13.72 8.69 -18.16
N GLU A 222 -13.13 8.08 -17.14
CA GLU A 222 -12.30 8.77 -16.16
C GLU A 222 -10.89 9.09 -16.69
N THR A 223 -10.27 10.12 -16.11
CA THR A 223 -8.92 10.54 -16.44
C THR A 223 -8.03 10.45 -15.21
N TYR A 224 -6.89 9.78 -15.37
CA TYR A 224 -5.91 9.55 -14.31
C TYR A 224 -4.58 10.19 -14.70
N GLN A 225 -3.76 10.54 -13.71
CA GLN A 225 -2.40 11.01 -13.94
C GLN A 225 -1.39 9.88 -13.72
N ALA A 226 -0.62 9.55 -14.76
CA ALA A 226 0.46 8.58 -14.66
C ALA A 226 1.58 9.11 -13.77
N ARG A 227 2.12 8.24 -12.91
CA ARG A 227 3.21 8.57 -11.99
C ARG A 227 3.95 7.31 -11.56
N SER A 228 5.15 7.49 -11.03
CA SER A 228 5.88 6.40 -10.37
C SER A 228 5.09 5.91 -9.14
N VAL A 229 5.22 4.64 -8.85
CA VAL A 229 4.57 3.96 -7.73
C VAL A 229 5.61 3.19 -6.93
N PRO A 230 5.33 2.82 -5.66
CA PRO A 230 6.24 2.01 -4.87
C PRO A 230 6.65 0.74 -5.62
N ALA A 231 7.93 0.38 -5.51
CA ALA A 231 8.41 -0.88 -6.05
C ALA A 231 7.61 -2.05 -5.48
N MET A 232 7.37 -3.07 -6.31
CA MET A 232 6.71 -4.31 -5.87
C MET A 232 7.47 -4.92 -4.68
N LEU A 233 6.71 -5.47 -3.74
CA LEU A 233 7.29 -6.16 -2.59
C LEU A 233 7.91 -7.49 -3.02
N THR A 234 9.07 -7.80 -2.46
CA THR A 234 9.65 -9.13 -2.55
C THR A 234 9.15 -9.96 -1.37
N PRO A 235 8.34 -11.01 -1.58
CA PRO A 235 7.92 -11.91 -0.51
C PRO A 235 9.12 -12.58 0.17
N GLY A 236 8.96 -13.00 1.43
CA GLY A 236 9.99 -13.70 2.20
C GLY A 236 10.90 -12.81 3.05
N SER A 237 10.82 -11.48 2.91
CA SER A 237 11.57 -10.56 3.76
C SER A 237 11.08 -10.58 5.21
N LYS A 238 12.00 -10.51 6.18
CA LYS A 238 11.68 -10.39 7.61
C LYS A 238 10.86 -9.15 7.93
N GLU A 239 11.12 -8.07 7.19
CA GLU A 239 10.47 -6.77 7.34
C GLU A 239 10.44 -6.04 6.00
N VAL A 240 9.33 -5.40 5.71
CA VAL A 240 9.18 -4.44 4.61
C VAL A 240 8.98 -3.07 5.22
N ALA A 241 9.92 -2.16 4.99
CA ALA A 241 9.82 -0.77 5.46
C ALA A 241 9.83 0.21 4.28
N ARG A 242 9.03 1.25 4.37
CA ARG A 242 9.05 2.40 3.47
C ARG A 242 9.02 3.67 4.32
N HIS A 243 9.80 4.66 3.94
CA HIS A 243 9.84 5.95 4.62
C HIS A 243 9.62 7.10 3.62
N GLY A 244 8.97 8.14 4.09
CA GLY A 244 8.69 9.34 3.27
C GLY A 244 7.89 9.04 2.00
N LEU A 245 7.04 8.03 2.04
CA LEU A 245 6.13 7.69 0.95
C LEU A 245 5.00 8.73 0.90
N PRO A 246 4.71 9.36 -0.25
CA PRO A 246 3.52 10.20 -0.36
C PRO A 246 2.24 9.46 0.02
N ILE A 247 1.34 10.10 0.77
CA ILE A 247 0.11 9.43 1.28
C ILE A 247 -0.74 8.82 0.16
N ARG A 248 -0.75 9.44 -1.02
CA ARG A 248 -1.45 8.93 -2.21
C ARG A 248 -0.99 7.55 -2.67
N ASP A 249 0.22 7.13 -2.26
CA ASP A 249 0.82 5.84 -2.62
C ASP A 249 0.68 4.78 -1.52
N TYR A 250 0.24 5.19 -0.33
CA TYR A 250 0.19 4.32 0.84
C TYR A 250 -0.81 3.17 0.65
N GLN A 251 -2.00 3.42 0.07
CA GLN A 251 -2.98 2.36 -0.17
C GLN A 251 -2.40 1.24 -1.04
N CYS A 252 -1.67 1.60 -2.10
CA CYS A 252 -1.02 0.60 -2.96
C CYS A 252 0.02 -0.23 -2.20
N LEU A 253 0.85 0.40 -1.38
CA LEU A 253 1.83 -0.30 -0.53
C LEU A 253 1.13 -1.25 0.46
N TYR A 254 0.05 -0.78 1.10
CA TYR A 254 -0.73 -1.59 2.03
C TYR A 254 -1.33 -2.81 1.33
N ASP A 255 -1.97 -2.62 0.18
CA ASP A 255 -2.60 -3.71 -0.58
C ASP A 255 -1.57 -4.75 -1.05
N GLN A 256 -0.40 -4.30 -1.51
CA GLN A 256 0.72 -5.18 -1.84
C GLN A 256 1.17 -6.00 -0.63
N ALA A 257 1.37 -5.35 0.53
CA ALA A 257 1.79 -6.01 1.75
C ALA A 257 0.77 -7.06 2.20
N ARG A 258 -0.53 -6.72 2.16
CA ARG A 258 -1.61 -7.65 2.53
C ARG A 258 -1.69 -8.86 1.59
N THR A 259 -1.55 -8.65 0.30
CA THR A 259 -1.52 -9.73 -0.70
C THR A 259 -0.31 -10.65 -0.49
N ALA A 260 0.83 -10.10 -0.07
CA ALA A 260 2.04 -10.85 0.25
C ALA A 260 2.04 -11.46 1.68
N ASN A 261 0.90 -11.46 2.38
CA ASN A 261 0.74 -11.95 3.75
C ASN A 261 1.62 -11.22 4.80
N TYR A 262 1.65 -9.88 4.73
CA TYR A 262 2.25 -9.04 5.73
C TYR A 262 1.20 -8.23 6.48
N ASP A 263 1.39 -8.04 7.78
CA ASP A 263 0.60 -7.14 8.63
C ASP A 263 1.33 -5.80 8.84
N PRO A 264 0.63 -4.65 8.85
CA PRO A 264 1.21 -3.39 9.29
C PRO A 264 1.50 -3.46 10.79
N VAL A 265 2.73 -3.17 11.16
CA VAL A 265 3.20 -3.19 12.56
C VAL A 265 3.65 -1.82 13.05
N LEU A 266 3.85 -0.88 12.13
CA LEU A 266 4.17 0.50 12.44
C LEU A 266 3.64 1.39 11.33
N LEU A 267 3.06 2.50 11.71
CA LEU A 267 2.56 3.54 10.83
C LEU A 267 2.82 4.88 11.50
N ASP A 268 3.39 5.80 10.75
CA ASP A 268 3.63 7.18 11.16
C ASP A 268 3.34 8.07 9.95
N MET A 269 2.56 9.11 10.14
CA MET A 269 2.15 10.02 9.09
C MET A 269 2.49 11.46 9.50
N PHE A 270 3.15 12.19 8.61
CA PHE A 270 3.63 13.54 8.90
C PHE A 270 3.52 14.46 7.66
N ASP A 271 3.40 15.73 7.92
CA ASP A 271 3.31 16.77 6.89
C ASP A 271 4.66 17.48 6.71
N VAL A 272 4.99 17.82 5.46
CA VAL A 272 6.10 18.72 5.11
C VAL A 272 5.70 19.56 3.91
N GLY A 273 5.62 20.86 4.10
CA GLY A 273 5.29 21.79 3.01
C GLY A 273 3.88 21.60 2.44
N GLY A 274 2.94 21.14 3.25
CA GLY A 274 1.55 20.87 2.85
C GLY A 274 1.34 19.52 2.14
N GLU A 275 2.38 18.71 2.01
CA GLU A 275 2.26 17.33 1.53
C GLU A 275 2.41 16.34 2.68
N THR A 276 1.50 15.36 2.73
CA THR A 276 1.52 14.29 3.73
C THR A 276 2.36 13.11 3.26
N TYR A 277 3.22 12.65 4.14
CA TYR A 277 4.10 11.50 3.94
C TYR A 277 3.83 10.41 4.97
N VAL A 278 4.18 9.19 4.60
CA VAL A 278 3.97 7.98 5.42
C VAL A 278 5.29 7.24 5.61
N ASN A 279 5.57 6.87 6.85
CA ASN A 279 6.52 5.83 7.22
C ASN A 279 5.72 4.59 7.61
N ALA A 280 5.95 3.46 6.98
CA ALA A 280 5.23 2.23 7.25
C ALA A 280 6.17 1.04 7.34
N VAL A 281 5.91 0.16 8.30
CA VAL A 281 6.63 -1.10 8.47
C VAL A 281 5.62 -2.24 8.51
N PHE A 282 5.87 -3.24 7.68
CA PHE A 282 5.09 -4.46 7.62
C PHE A 282 5.96 -5.66 7.96
N ARG A 283 5.37 -6.66 8.62
CA ARG A 283 6.02 -7.93 8.94
C ARG A 283 5.14 -9.10 8.55
N PRO A 284 5.71 -10.32 8.37
CA PRO A 284 4.92 -11.50 8.08
C PRO A 284 3.72 -11.61 9.00
N LYS A 285 2.56 -11.92 8.42
CA LYS A 285 1.28 -12.01 9.11
C LYS A 285 1.38 -12.98 10.28
N THR A 286 0.87 -12.55 11.42
CA THR A 286 0.65 -13.41 12.60
C THR A 286 -0.85 -13.72 12.74
N SER A 287 -1.24 -14.54 13.71
CA SER A 287 -2.65 -14.89 13.98
C SER A 287 -3.53 -13.65 14.24
N GLY A 288 -4.80 -13.75 13.90
CA GLY A 288 -5.81 -12.71 14.08
C GLY A 288 -6.07 -11.88 12.82
N ALA A 289 -7.34 -11.55 12.58
CA ALA A 289 -7.74 -10.69 11.48
C ALA A 289 -7.36 -9.23 11.76
N VAL A 290 -7.06 -8.49 10.69
CA VAL A 290 -6.64 -7.08 10.76
C VAL A 290 -7.61 -6.22 9.96
N ARG A 291 -8.06 -5.12 10.56
CA ARG A 291 -8.74 -4.01 9.89
C ARG A 291 -7.86 -2.78 9.97
N ALA A 292 -7.68 -2.10 8.85
CA ALA A 292 -6.85 -0.91 8.80
C ALA A 292 -7.54 0.20 7.99
N PHE A 293 -7.40 1.42 8.46
CA PHE A 293 -8.05 2.59 7.92
C PHE A 293 -7.09 3.77 7.91
N HIS A 294 -7.23 4.67 6.93
CA HIS A 294 -6.59 5.97 6.91
C HIS A 294 -7.49 7.02 6.24
N GLY A 295 -7.14 8.29 6.34
CA GLY A 295 -7.93 9.38 5.77
C GLY A 295 -9.25 9.65 6.51
N LEU A 296 -9.42 9.10 7.71
CA LEU A 296 -10.65 9.25 8.47
C LEU A 296 -10.77 10.65 9.09
N THR A 297 -11.98 11.23 9.03
CA THR A 297 -12.34 12.36 9.90
C THR A 297 -12.51 11.89 11.34
N ALA A 298 -12.53 12.79 12.32
CA ALA A 298 -12.72 12.42 13.73
C ALA A 298 -14.01 11.60 13.96
N ALA A 299 -15.11 11.98 13.32
CA ALA A 299 -16.39 11.27 13.46
C ALA A 299 -16.32 9.84 12.85
N ARG A 300 -15.69 9.70 11.66
CA ARG A 300 -15.49 8.38 11.03
C ARG A 300 -14.53 7.52 11.84
N TYR A 301 -13.44 8.09 12.34
CA TYR A 301 -12.51 7.38 13.21
C TYR A 301 -13.22 6.80 14.45
N GLN A 302 -14.06 7.63 15.14
CA GLN A 302 -14.79 7.15 16.29
C GLN A 302 -15.76 6.02 15.92
N ALA A 303 -16.50 6.15 14.82
CA ALA A 303 -17.43 5.13 14.36
C ALA A 303 -16.72 3.79 14.03
N GLU A 304 -15.59 3.83 13.31
CA GLU A 304 -14.81 2.63 13.00
C GLU A 304 -14.16 2.02 14.26
N PHE A 305 -13.75 2.86 15.23
CA PHE A 305 -13.21 2.41 16.51
C PHE A 305 -14.28 1.66 17.31
N ASP A 306 -15.48 2.22 17.43
CA ASP A 306 -16.58 1.62 18.17
C ASP A 306 -17.06 0.32 17.52
N LYS A 307 -17.16 0.30 16.19
CA LYS A 307 -17.46 -0.90 15.41
C LYS A 307 -16.40 -1.99 15.61
N ALA A 308 -15.14 -1.66 15.48
CA ALA A 308 -14.04 -2.61 15.66
C ALA A 308 -14.06 -3.22 17.09
N LYS A 309 -14.28 -2.38 18.10
CA LYS A 309 -14.41 -2.82 19.49
C LYS A 309 -15.60 -3.76 19.67
N ALA A 310 -16.77 -3.44 19.13
CA ALA A 310 -17.96 -4.29 19.19
C ALA A 310 -17.73 -5.65 18.50
N ASP A 311 -16.96 -5.68 17.42
CA ASP A 311 -16.62 -6.89 16.67
C ASP A 311 -15.42 -7.69 17.28
N GLY A 312 -14.96 -7.33 18.49
CA GLY A 312 -13.90 -8.04 19.22
C GLY A 312 -12.48 -7.72 18.75
N TYR A 313 -12.30 -6.61 18.03
CA TYR A 313 -10.96 -6.12 17.68
C TYR A 313 -10.46 -5.12 18.71
N ARG A 314 -9.15 -5.01 18.83
CA ARG A 314 -8.48 -3.98 19.64
C ARG A 314 -7.58 -3.10 18.78
N PRO A 315 -7.41 -1.81 19.10
CA PRO A 315 -6.45 -0.96 18.41
C PRO A 315 -5.03 -1.42 18.71
N VAL A 316 -4.19 -1.47 17.67
CA VAL A 316 -2.76 -1.75 17.77
C VAL A 316 -1.91 -0.60 17.25
N ILE A 317 -2.46 0.21 16.33
CA ILE A 317 -1.90 1.47 15.86
C ILE A 317 -3.03 2.48 15.81
N ILE A 318 -2.81 3.66 16.34
CA ILE A 318 -3.64 4.84 16.15
C ILE A 318 -2.76 6.03 15.87
N GLU A 319 -3.11 6.81 14.85
CA GLU A 319 -2.30 7.91 14.34
C GLU A 319 -3.19 9.07 13.96
N SER A 320 -2.70 10.30 14.15
CA SER A 320 -3.33 11.52 13.65
C SER A 320 -2.32 12.33 12.82
N TYR A 321 -2.78 12.95 11.75
CA TYR A 321 -1.93 13.68 10.79
C TYR A 321 -2.73 14.76 10.05
N LEU A 322 -2.02 15.60 9.29
CA LEU A 322 -2.63 16.63 8.44
C LEU A 322 -2.71 16.13 7.00
N ASP A 323 -3.91 16.21 6.40
CA ASP A 323 -4.16 15.97 4.98
C ASP A 323 -5.46 16.71 4.60
N GLY A 324 -5.34 17.98 4.26
CA GLY A 324 -6.50 18.86 4.07
C GLY A 324 -7.35 19.05 5.35
N GLY A 325 -6.68 19.10 6.52
CA GLY A 325 -7.24 19.10 7.87
C GLY A 325 -6.81 17.87 8.66
N VAL A 326 -7.23 17.77 9.92
CA VAL A 326 -6.88 16.62 10.77
C VAL A 326 -7.52 15.34 10.23
N ARG A 327 -6.70 14.33 10.03
CA ARG A 327 -7.11 12.97 9.65
C ARG A 327 -6.55 11.96 10.63
N TYR A 328 -7.17 10.77 10.62
CA TYR A 328 -6.80 9.67 11.49
C TYR A 328 -6.54 8.41 10.68
N ALA A 329 -5.58 7.63 11.15
CA ALA A 329 -5.34 6.26 10.71
C ALA A 329 -5.41 5.32 11.91
N ALA A 330 -5.89 4.11 11.69
CA ALA A 330 -5.96 3.09 12.72
C ALA A 330 -5.75 1.70 12.15
N VAL A 331 -5.08 0.85 12.92
CA VAL A 331 -5.02 -0.58 12.68
C VAL A 331 -5.60 -1.28 13.90
N PHE A 332 -6.59 -2.12 13.64
CA PHE A 332 -7.24 -2.96 14.64
C PHE A 332 -6.92 -4.42 14.36
N LYS A 333 -6.71 -5.19 15.41
CA LYS A 333 -6.42 -6.61 15.29
C LYS A 333 -7.32 -7.43 16.21
N GLN A 334 -7.85 -8.53 15.70
CA GLN A 334 -8.60 -9.50 16.49
C GLN A 334 -7.61 -10.33 17.29
N THR A 335 -7.36 -9.92 18.52
CA THR A 335 -6.39 -10.55 19.42
C THR A 335 -6.76 -10.27 20.87
N SER A 336 -6.40 -11.16 21.76
CA SER A 336 -6.45 -10.94 23.20
C SER A 336 -5.38 -9.93 23.64
N GLY A 337 -5.52 -9.37 24.81
CA GLY A 337 -4.53 -8.47 25.40
C GLY A 337 -5.02 -7.83 26.69
N VAL A 338 -4.15 -7.06 27.31
CA VAL A 338 -4.46 -6.32 28.54
C VAL A 338 -5.49 -5.21 28.30
N PRO A 339 -6.22 -4.73 29.31
CA PRO A 339 -7.11 -3.58 29.17
C PRO A 339 -6.39 -2.38 28.57
N TYR A 340 -7.08 -1.66 27.69
CA TYR A 340 -6.54 -0.47 27.04
C TYR A 340 -7.47 0.74 27.21
N SER A 341 -6.91 1.93 27.02
CA SER A 341 -7.63 3.19 26.89
C SER A 341 -7.06 3.95 25.68
N ALA A 342 -7.95 4.59 24.91
CA ALA A 342 -7.54 5.41 23.77
C ALA A 342 -8.35 6.72 23.77
N TYR A 343 -7.75 7.77 23.22
CA TYR A 343 -8.41 9.04 22.96
C TYR A 343 -7.81 9.71 21.71
N HIS A 344 -8.56 10.64 21.13
CA HIS A 344 -8.10 11.40 19.96
C HIS A 344 -8.54 12.87 20.07
N GLY A 345 -7.82 13.75 19.34
CA GLY A 345 -8.16 15.15 19.18
C GLY A 345 -8.13 15.99 20.47
N ARG A 346 -7.40 15.56 21.50
CA ARG A 346 -7.33 16.26 22.79
C ARG A 346 -6.40 17.45 22.74
N THR A 347 -6.80 18.57 23.35
CA THR A 347 -5.92 19.73 23.57
C THR A 347 -4.78 19.38 24.53
N VAL A 348 -3.78 20.25 24.68
CA VAL A 348 -2.67 20.07 25.64
C VAL A 348 -3.21 19.81 27.05
N ALA A 349 -4.07 20.68 27.57
CA ALA A 349 -4.62 20.55 28.91
C ALA A 349 -5.41 19.24 29.11
N GLN A 350 -6.24 18.88 28.14
CA GLN A 350 -6.99 17.61 28.18
C GLN A 350 -6.08 16.36 28.06
N HIS A 351 -4.98 16.47 27.31
CA HIS A 351 -3.98 15.41 27.25
C HIS A 351 -3.28 15.25 28.60
N ASP A 352 -2.81 16.33 29.21
CA ASP A 352 -2.11 16.30 30.50
C ASP A 352 -3.00 15.74 31.61
N GLU A 353 -4.28 16.13 31.66
CA GLU A 353 -5.27 15.54 32.56
C GLU A 353 -5.42 14.02 32.35
N ARG A 354 -5.54 13.59 31.09
CA ARG A 354 -5.66 12.16 30.78
C ARG A 354 -4.39 11.36 31.09
N VAL A 355 -3.22 11.96 30.92
CA VAL A 355 -1.92 11.36 31.32
C VAL A 355 -1.90 11.13 32.84
N ALA A 356 -2.29 12.13 33.64
CA ALA A 356 -2.34 12.01 35.10
C ALA A 356 -3.35 10.95 35.55
N ASP A 357 -4.57 10.96 35.01
CA ASP A 357 -5.64 9.99 35.31
C ASP A 357 -5.22 8.55 34.99
N LEU A 358 -4.70 8.31 33.76
CA LEU A 358 -4.31 6.97 33.31
C LEU A 358 -3.09 6.45 34.07
N LYS A 359 -2.14 7.33 34.41
CA LYS A 359 -1.01 6.99 35.29
C LYS A 359 -1.49 6.51 36.64
N ALA A 360 -2.40 7.23 37.29
CA ALA A 360 -2.98 6.86 38.59
C ALA A 360 -3.73 5.51 38.55
N LYS A 361 -4.29 5.15 37.38
CA LYS A 361 -4.99 3.89 37.13
C LYS A 361 -4.08 2.73 36.70
N GLY A 362 -2.77 2.93 36.65
CA GLY A 362 -1.78 1.92 36.29
C GLY A 362 -1.71 1.63 34.79
N TYR A 363 -2.00 2.60 33.93
CA TYR A 363 -1.82 2.50 32.49
C TYR A 363 -0.45 3.04 32.06
N VAL A 364 0.10 2.46 31.03
CA VAL A 364 1.36 2.82 30.38
C VAL A 364 1.08 3.29 28.95
N PRO A 365 1.65 4.40 28.50
CA PRO A 365 1.45 4.87 27.13
C PRO A 365 2.10 3.90 26.13
N VAL A 366 1.36 3.57 25.07
CA VAL A 366 1.81 2.74 23.93
C VAL A 366 2.22 3.62 22.75
N SER A 367 1.37 4.61 22.43
CA SER A 367 1.64 5.59 21.39
C SER A 367 1.03 6.94 21.74
N VAL A 368 1.65 8.02 21.28
CA VAL A 368 1.16 9.39 21.36
C VAL A 368 1.50 10.11 20.06
N SER A 369 0.49 10.33 19.23
CA SER A 369 0.59 11.09 18.00
C SER A 369 0.11 12.52 18.23
N VAL A 370 0.80 13.48 17.64
CA VAL A 370 0.54 14.92 17.80
C VAL A 370 0.41 15.58 16.43
N VAL A 371 -0.66 16.34 16.25
CA VAL A 371 -0.80 17.23 15.08
C VAL A 371 -0.96 18.68 15.54
N SER A 372 -0.55 19.60 14.68
CA SER A 372 -0.65 21.05 14.92
C SER A 372 -1.75 21.64 14.03
N ASP A 373 -2.95 21.82 14.60
CA ASP A 373 -4.12 22.39 13.91
C ASP A 373 -4.85 23.34 14.87
N GLY A 374 -4.61 24.64 14.73
CA GLY A 374 -5.10 25.63 15.69
C GLY A 374 -4.57 25.41 17.12
N GLY A 375 -3.40 24.78 17.25
CA GLY A 375 -2.78 24.29 18.49
C GLY A 375 -2.48 22.80 18.41
N ARG A 376 -1.74 22.27 19.39
CA ARG A 376 -1.43 20.84 19.47
C ARG A 376 -2.68 20.03 19.82
N LYS A 377 -2.92 18.96 19.04
CA LYS A 377 -3.98 17.97 19.27
C LYS A 377 -3.34 16.58 19.42
N TYR A 378 -3.77 15.87 20.43
CA TYR A 378 -3.19 14.59 20.84
C TYR A 378 -4.11 13.40 20.59
N THR A 379 -3.52 12.34 20.06
CA THR A 379 -4.15 11.02 19.90
C THR A 379 -3.26 10.00 20.57
N ALA A 380 -3.79 9.17 21.47
CA ALA A 380 -2.96 8.28 22.28
C ALA A 380 -3.63 6.95 22.58
N LEU A 381 -2.82 5.90 22.65
CA LEU A 381 -3.16 4.54 23.08
C LEU A 381 -2.39 4.19 24.34
N TRP A 382 -3.08 3.60 25.30
CA TRP A 382 -2.58 3.21 26.61
C TRP A 382 -2.97 1.76 26.92
N GLU A 383 -2.12 1.04 27.62
CA GLU A 383 -2.40 -0.32 28.10
C GLU A 383 -2.12 -0.45 29.59
N LYS A 384 -2.94 -1.27 30.28
CA LYS A 384 -2.76 -1.52 31.70
C LYS A 384 -1.60 -2.49 31.91
N ARG A 385 -0.47 -1.96 32.37
CA ARG A 385 0.78 -2.71 32.58
C ARG A 385 1.51 -2.19 33.82
N SER A 386 2.36 -3.03 34.42
CA SER A 386 3.22 -2.63 35.53
C SER A 386 4.68 -2.52 35.06
N VAL A 387 5.03 -1.39 34.44
CA VAL A 387 6.40 -1.10 33.99
C VAL A 387 6.72 0.37 34.24
N GLY A 388 7.99 0.68 34.49
CA GLY A 388 8.45 2.06 34.59
C GLY A 388 8.43 2.73 33.22
N TRP A 389 7.94 3.95 33.14
CA TRP A 389 7.84 4.71 31.90
C TRP A 389 8.03 6.21 32.11
N GLU A 390 8.39 6.88 31.04
CA GLU A 390 8.40 8.33 30.92
C GLU A 390 7.86 8.74 29.56
N LEU A 391 6.96 9.73 29.56
CA LEU A 391 6.38 10.36 28.37
C LEU A 391 6.68 11.85 28.41
N LYS A 392 7.23 12.37 27.30
CA LYS A 392 7.28 13.80 27.01
C LYS A 392 6.85 14.01 25.55
N SER A 393 6.00 15.00 25.31
CA SER A 393 5.34 15.17 24.00
C SER A 393 5.69 16.49 23.30
N GLN A 394 6.55 17.32 23.87
CA GLN A 394 6.87 18.65 23.35
C GLN A 394 8.39 18.92 23.39
N LEU A 395 9.20 17.93 23.01
CA LEU A 395 10.65 18.03 23.03
C LEU A 395 11.16 18.64 21.72
N THR A 396 12.01 19.65 21.82
CA THR A 396 12.88 19.98 20.68
C THR A 396 13.87 18.82 20.44
N PRO A 397 14.47 18.70 19.24
CA PRO A 397 15.46 17.66 18.97
C PRO A 397 16.63 17.63 20.00
N ALA A 398 17.08 18.79 20.46
CA ALA A 398 18.13 18.89 21.50
C ALA A 398 17.64 18.38 22.86
N GLN A 399 16.45 18.75 23.29
CA GLN A 399 15.84 18.25 24.53
C GLN A 399 15.57 16.74 24.45
N TYR A 400 15.21 16.24 23.28
CA TYR A 400 15.04 14.80 23.07
C TYR A 400 16.36 14.04 23.30
N GLN A 401 17.49 14.54 22.79
CA GLN A 401 18.80 13.90 23.02
C GLN A 401 19.14 13.83 24.53
N THR A 402 18.96 14.95 25.25
CA THR A 402 19.19 14.99 26.71
C THR A 402 18.30 13.97 27.44
N LEU A 403 17.00 13.94 27.08
CA LEU A 403 16.06 13.01 27.70
C LEU A 403 16.39 11.53 27.35
N TYR A 404 16.81 11.27 26.12
CA TYR A 404 17.29 9.95 25.71
C TYR A 404 18.44 9.46 26.57
N ASP A 405 19.44 10.29 26.78
CA ASP A 405 20.64 9.93 27.57
C ASP A 405 20.27 9.66 29.03
N SER A 406 19.44 10.48 29.65
CA SER A 406 18.97 10.29 31.02
C SER A 406 18.12 9.01 31.20
N ASN A 407 17.22 8.74 30.26
CA ASN A 407 16.39 7.52 30.30
C ASN A 407 17.25 6.25 30.10
N LYS A 408 18.22 6.30 29.19
CA LYS A 408 19.16 5.20 28.97
C LYS A 408 19.94 4.90 30.25
N ALA A 409 20.43 5.92 30.95
CA ALA A 409 21.11 5.76 32.24
C ALA A 409 20.20 5.18 33.33
N ALA A 410 18.87 5.49 33.27
CA ALA A 410 17.85 4.95 34.17
C ALA A 410 17.31 3.56 33.75
N GLY A 411 17.91 2.90 32.76
CA GLY A 411 17.48 1.59 32.27
C GLY A 411 16.17 1.61 31.49
N ARG A 412 15.70 2.77 31.02
CA ARG A 412 14.55 2.91 30.16
C ARG A 412 14.99 3.19 28.72
N HIS A 413 14.33 2.58 27.77
CA HIS A 413 14.67 2.68 26.34
C HIS A 413 13.46 3.16 25.52
N VAL A 414 13.74 3.72 24.35
CA VAL A 414 12.71 4.23 23.43
C VAL A 414 11.73 3.13 23.06
N ALA A 415 10.48 3.32 23.41
CA ALA A 415 9.36 2.47 23.05
C ALA A 415 8.56 3.03 21.86
N PHE A 416 8.41 4.36 21.78
CA PHE A 416 7.67 5.03 20.73
C PHE A 416 8.23 6.45 20.48
N LEU A 417 8.16 6.89 19.22
CA LEU A 417 8.47 8.25 18.78
C LEU A 417 7.39 8.74 17.83
N ASN A 418 7.03 10.02 17.94
CA ASN A 418 6.26 10.75 16.97
C ASN A 418 6.84 12.14 16.79
N GLY A 419 7.29 12.46 15.59
CA GLY A 419 7.79 13.77 15.20
C GLY A 419 6.66 14.60 14.59
N TYR A 420 6.64 15.90 14.87
CA TYR A 420 5.67 16.84 14.31
C TYR A 420 6.26 18.23 14.23
N GLU A 421 5.64 19.06 13.42
CA GLU A 421 5.95 20.50 13.37
C GLU A 421 4.89 21.28 14.17
N HIS A 422 5.31 22.33 14.87
CA HIS A 422 4.41 23.30 15.48
C HIS A 422 5.00 24.69 15.41
N ALA A 423 4.26 25.62 14.83
CA ALA A 423 4.67 27.03 14.63
C ALA A 423 6.07 27.15 13.96
N GLY A 424 6.29 26.36 12.90
CA GLY A 424 7.55 26.37 12.13
C GLY A 424 8.72 25.65 12.78
N ASN A 425 8.52 25.00 13.94
CA ASN A 425 9.59 24.33 14.68
C ASN A 425 9.33 22.83 14.81
N PRO A 426 10.37 21.98 14.70
CA PRO A 426 10.27 20.56 14.90
C PRO A 426 10.16 20.18 16.37
N TYR A 427 9.29 19.22 16.66
CA TYR A 427 9.13 18.62 17.99
C TYR A 427 9.07 17.09 17.91
N ILE A 428 9.38 16.45 19.01
CA ILE A 428 9.30 14.99 19.17
C ILE A 428 8.49 14.68 20.43
N ALA A 429 7.48 13.81 20.27
CA ALA A 429 6.88 13.10 21.38
C ALA A 429 7.60 11.76 21.54
N ALA A 430 8.00 11.42 22.75
CA ALA A 430 8.77 10.22 23.04
C ALA A 430 8.23 9.47 24.26
N ILE A 431 8.18 8.15 24.15
CA ILE A 431 7.87 7.23 25.24
C ILE A 431 9.08 6.36 25.50
N PHE A 432 9.50 6.30 26.75
CA PHE A 432 10.56 5.41 27.23
C PHE A 432 9.97 4.42 28.24
N THR A 433 10.37 3.14 28.16
CA THR A 433 9.90 2.12 29.12
C THR A 433 11.03 1.22 29.58
N SER A 434 10.92 0.72 30.82
CA SER A 434 11.84 -0.28 31.36
C SER A 434 11.60 -1.69 30.80
N SER A 435 10.44 -1.95 30.20
CA SER A 435 10.15 -3.21 29.51
C SER A 435 10.74 -3.29 28.11
N THR A 436 11.20 -2.17 27.55
CA THR A 436 11.89 -2.16 26.27
C THR A 436 13.31 -2.67 26.48
N PRO A 437 13.73 -3.77 25.81
CA PRO A 437 15.07 -4.34 26.03
C PRO A 437 16.19 -3.33 25.76
N ALA A 438 17.29 -3.45 26.50
CA ALA A 438 18.51 -2.71 26.22
C ALA A 438 19.13 -3.14 24.89
N GLY A 439 20.06 -2.32 24.39
CA GLY A 439 20.75 -2.57 23.12
C GLY A 439 20.00 -1.99 21.90
N GLY A 440 20.49 -2.35 20.73
CA GLY A 440 19.98 -1.82 19.48
C GLY A 440 20.60 -0.46 19.11
N LYS A 441 20.00 0.17 18.13
CA LYS A 441 20.46 1.40 17.50
C LYS A 441 19.35 2.43 17.51
N GLN A 442 19.69 3.68 17.80
CA GLN A 442 18.75 4.80 17.76
C GLN A 442 19.43 5.99 17.08
N ARG A 443 18.69 6.70 16.24
CA ARG A 443 19.14 7.91 15.56
C ARG A 443 17.98 8.89 15.41
N HIS A 444 18.28 10.18 15.39
CA HIS A 444 17.35 11.26 15.05
C HIS A 444 18.05 12.32 14.20
N GLY A 445 17.32 13.29 13.68
CA GLY A 445 17.86 14.34 12.81
C GLY A 445 18.41 13.82 11.49
N MET A 446 17.89 12.69 10.98
CA MET A 446 18.38 12.06 9.76
C MET A 446 17.68 12.61 8.53
N THR A 447 18.42 12.82 7.45
CA THR A 447 17.84 12.93 6.10
C THR A 447 17.32 11.56 5.64
N GLY A 448 16.47 11.52 4.60
CA GLY A 448 15.96 10.25 4.04
C GLY A 448 17.07 9.30 3.59
N ALA A 449 18.12 9.82 2.95
CA ALA A 449 19.28 9.02 2.54
C ALA A 449 20.04 8.44 3.76
N LYS A 450 20.22 9.24 4.81
CA LYS A 450 20.86 8.78 6.06
C LYS A 450 20.00 7.73 6.75
N TYR A 451 18.67 7.94 6.82
CA TYR A 451 17.76 6.94 7.36
C TYR A 451 17.87 5.61 6.61
N GLN A 452 17.88 5.62 5.28
CA GLN A 452 18.01 4.40 4.47
C GLN A 452 19.33 3.66 4.77
N THR A 453 20.45 4.39 4.89
CA THR A 453 21.75 3.81 5.26
C THR A 453 21.71 3.17 6.63
N GLU A 454 21.16 3.86 7.64
CA GLU A 454 21.06 3.37 9.01
C GLU A 454 20.11 2.16 9.12
N TRP A 455 18.98 2.18 8.38
CA TRP A 455 18.06 1.06 8.29
C TRP A 455 18.73 -0.16 7.66
N SER A 456 19.40 -0.01 6.52
CA SER A 456 20.11 -1.12 5.85
C SER A 456 21.17 -1.73 6.74
N SER A 457 21.96 -0.91 7.45
CA SER A 457 22.94 -1.36 8.43
C SER A 457 22.29 -2.12 9.61
N ALA A 458 21.15 -1.64 10.12
CA ALA A 458 20.42 -2.30 11.19
C ALA A 458 19.87 -3.68 10.74
N MET A 459 19.29 -3.74 9.55
CA MET A 459 18.79 -5.01 8.98
C MET A 459 19.93 -6.00 8.75
N GLY A 460 21.08 -5.55 8.22
CA GLY A 460 22.29 -6.37 8.05
C GLY A 460 22.86 -6.90 9.37
N SER A 461 22.60 -6.21 10.48
CA SER A 461 22.96 -6.64 11.85
C SER A 461 21.86 -7.49 12.53
N GLY A 462 20.83 -7.93 11.80
CA GLY A 462 19.74 -8.74 12.33
C GLY A 462 18.71 -7.99 13.17
N LEU A 463 18.82 -6.66 13.29
CA LEU A 463 17.86 -5.82 14.01
C LEU A 463 16.56 -5.66 13.21
N SER A 464 15.51 -5.17 13.86
CA SER A 464 14.21 -4.84 13.26
C SER A 464 13.80 -3.43 13.68
N THR A 465 13.06 -2.73 12.83
CA THR A 465 12.54 -1.39 13.16
C THR A 465 11.56 -1.46 14.33
N ARG A 466 11.77 -0.67 15.37
CA ARG A 466 10.89 -0.58 16.54
C ARG A 466 10.00 0.66 16.51
N THR A 467 10.54 1.76 16.10
CA THR A 467 9.81 2.98 15.84
C THR A 467 10.52 3.76 14.73
N VAL A 468 9.76 4.41 13.91
CA VAL A 468 10.23 5.40 12.95
C VAL A 468 9.22 6.53 12.92
N THR A 469 9.71 7.75 12.85
CA THR A 469 8.87 8.93 12.68
C THR A 469 9.53 9.94 11.76
N GLY A 470 8.71 10.69 11.05
CA GLY A 470 9.12 11.82 10.23
C GLY A 470 8.59 13.14 10.79
N TYR A 471 9.26 14.23 10.48
CA TYR A 471 8.83 15.59 10.80
C TYR A 471 9.48 16.60 9.86
N ALA A 472 8.88 17.77 9.77
CA ALA A 472 9.44 18.89 9.01
C ALA A 472 10.56 19.58 9.77
N THR A 473 11.65 19.90 9.08
CA THR A 473 12.64 20.89 9.49
C THR A 473 12.74 21.91 8.36
N GLY A 474 12.00 23.00 8.47
CA GLY A 474 11.67 23.84 7.31
C GLY A 474 10.95 23.00 6.25
N ASN A 475 11.39 23.06 5.00
CA ASN A 475 10.83 22.28 3.90
C ASN A 475 11.50 20.89 3.71
N THR A 476 12.25 20.41 4.71
CA THR A 476 13.01 19.17 4.61
C THR A 476 12.38 18.09 5.48
N ARG A 477 12.23 16.88 4.92
CA ARG A 477 11.82 15.69 5.66
C ARG A 477 12.96 15.19 6.52
N THR A 478 12.76 15.16 7.83
CA THR A 478 13.71 14.70 8.84
C THR A 478 13.16 13.48 9.56
N TYR A 479 14.01 12.54 9.93
CA TYR A 479 13.59 11.26 10.50
C TYR A 479 14.27 10.97 11.84
N ALA A 480 13.51 10.28 12.71
CA ALA A 480 14.04 9.64 13.90
C ALA A 480 13.58 8.17 13.95
N ALA A 481 14.42 7.27 14.41
CA ALA A 481 14.11 5.84 14.46
C ALA A 481 14.93 5.08 15.50
N SER A 482 14.39 3.90 15.90
CA SER A 482 15.14 2.92 16.67
C SER A 482 14.97 1.52 16.08
N TRP A 483 16.03 0.70 16.17
CA TRP A 483 16.10 -0.67 15.69
C TRP A 483 16.64 -1.60 16.79
N ARG A 484 16.07 -2.83 16.89
CA ARG A 484 16.46 -3.87 17.84
C ARG A 484 16.23 -5.26 17.30
#